data_5f27fdb54408047b84be4b9a09e945f8
#
_entry.id   5f27fdb54408047b84be4b9a09e945f8
#
_cell.length_a   1.000
_cell.length_b   1.000
_cell.length_c   1.000
_cell.angle_alpha   90.00
_cell.angle_beta   90.00
_cell.angle_gamma   90.00
#
_symmetry.space_group_name_H-M   'P 1'
#
loop_
_entity.id
_entity.type
_entity.pdbx_description
1 polymer ?
#
loop_
_entity_poly.entity_id
_entity_poly.type
_entity_poly.pdbx_seq_one_letter_code
_entity_poly.pdbx_strand_id
1 'polypeptide(L)'
;LLRAKEDLILFGKLFSPQDFLASATPDFHVEVGKLLLDKSMQQIGLVLPRDHAKSTLASTAILHRFLFATEDKPEFIAWIGEAQDQAIDNLAWVMNHIELNPAVHYYFGDLQGNKWTKSEFTLTNGCRMIAKGANQRLRGKKQLSTRFTGMVLDDFESELNTKTPDSRQQIKNWVTAAVFPAIDFDKNGFLWCNGTIVHWDSFLNGLVTGWRDARKSGEAYSWSVYTQKAIEDGSPIWPSRWPLSKLEERKQFYIDSGTPAKFYQEYMNQAKSPEDQIFAEEDINGAIYRGNIRFEEESDSWYIKFDDGHTEYVNIYIGVD
;
A
#
# COMPACT_ATOMS: atom_id res chain seq x y z
N LEU A 1 -21.97 -0.40 19.25
CA LEU A 1 -21.47 -1.53 18.47
C LEU A 1 -21.94 -1.50 17.02
N LEU A 2 -23.28 -1.36 16.77
CA LEU A 2 -23.83 -1.37 15.39
C LEU A 2 -23.16 -0.32 14.47
N ARG A 3 -22.96 0.92 14.94
CA ARG A 3 -22.25 1.95 14.16
C ARG A 3 -20.77 1.60 13.93
N ALA A 4 -20.11 0.99 14.92
CA ALA A 4 -18.72 0.59 14.79
C ALA A 4 -18.52 -0.56 13.78
N LYS A 5 -19.56 -1.32 13.46
CA LYS A 5 -19.53 -2.33 12.40
C LYS A 5 -19.38 -1.71 11.00
N GLU A 6 -19.85 -0.47 10.82
CA GLU A 6 -19.85 0.24 9.53
C GLU A 6 -18.82 1.37 9.46
N ASP A 7 -18.14 1.64 10.58
CA ASP A 7 -17.15 2.73 10.70
C ASP A 7 -15.89 2.22 11.40
N LEU A 8 -14.81 2.01 10.63
CA LEU A 8 -13.55 1.51 11.13
C LEU A 8 -12.89 2.46 12.14
N ILE A 9 -13.07 3.77 11.97
CA ILE A 9 -12.50 4.77 12.89
C ILE A 9 -13.24 4.73 14.23
N LEU A 10 -14.56 4.65 14.21
CA LEU A 10 -15.34 4.47 15.43
C LEU A 10 -15.02 3.13 16.11
N PHE A 11 -14.85 2.07 15.32
CA PHE A 11 -14.40 0.77 15.83
C PHE A 11 -13.03 0.88 16.52
N GLY A 12 -12.06 1.52 15.86
CA GLY A 12 -10.74 1.76 16.43
C GLY A 12 -10.78 2.57 17.74
N LYS A 13 -11.61 3.61 17.81
CA LYS A 13 -11.80 4.40 19.04
C LYS A 13 -12.41 3.60 20.20
N LEU A 14 -13.24 2.61 19.90
CA LEU A 14 -13.84 1.74 20.92
C LEU A 14 -12.91 0.62 21.39
N PHE A 15 -12.20 -0.02 20.46
CA PHE A 15 -11.43 -1.23 20.75
C PHE A 15 -9.91 -0.99 20.82
N SER A 16 -9.40 0.13 20.32
CA SER A 16 -7.98 0.52 20.38
C SER A 16 -7.83 2.02 20.63
N PRO A 17 -8.39 2.54 21.75
CA PRO A 17 -8.39 3.98 22.02
C PRO A 17 -6.99 4.57 22.10
N GLN A 18 -5.99 3.82 22.54
CA GLN A 18 -4.59 4.25 22.58
C GLN A 18 -4.04 4.61 21.20
N ASP A 19 -4.50 3.95 20.14
CA ASP A 19 -4.05 4.21 18.77
C ASP A 19 -4.87 5.30 18.08
N PHE A 20 -6.18 5.39 18.39
CA PHE A 20 -7.12 6.23 17.66
C PHE A 20 -7.50 7.55 18.37
N LEU A 21 -7.19 7.70 19.65
CA LEU A 21 -7.46 8.92 20.43
C LEU A 21 -6.19 9.72 20.77
N ALA A 22 -5.00 9.20 20.43
CA ALA A 22 -3.72 9.87 20.69
C ALA A 22 -3.55 11.18 19.91
N SER A 23 -4.27 11.34 18.80
CA SER A 23 -4.28 12.56 17.97
C SER A 23 -5.63 12.68 17.26
N ALA A 24 -5.93 13.88 16.72
CA ALA A 24 -7.11 14.04 15.88
C ALA A 24 -7.05 13.13 14.65
N THR A 25 -8.17 12.49 14.34
CA THR A 25 -8.30 11.61 13.18
C THR A 25 -8.24 12.45 11.90
N PRO A 26 -7.27 12.24 11.01
CA PRO A 26 -7.21 12.95 9.74
C PRO A 26 -8.21 12.35 8.73
N ASP A 27 -8.56 13.12 7.71
CA ASP A 27 -9.55 12.72 6.70
C ASP A 27 -9.14 11.43 5.97
N PHE A 28 -7.86 11.28 5.65
CA PHE A 28 -7.37 10.08 4.95
C PHE A 28 -7.57 8.79 5.76
N HIS A 29 -7.55 8.82 7.10
CA HIS A 29 -7.89 7.64 7.91
C HIS A 29 -9.34 7.24 7.72
N VAL A 30 -10.26 8.21 7.60
CA VAL A 30 -11.68 7.94 7.36
C VAL A 30 -11.87 7.34 5.98
N GLU A 31 -11.20 7.87 4.96
CA GLU A 31 -11.27 7.35 3.59
C GLU A 31 -10.69 5.93 3.48
N VAL A 32 -9.51 5.70 4.05
CA VAL A 32 -8.89 4.37 4.11
C VAL A 32 -9.77 3.40 4.91
N GLY A 33 -10.36 3.84 6.03
CA GLY A 33 -11.26 3.03 6.82
C GLY A 33 -12.48 2.56 6.02
N LYS A 34 -13.09 3.44 5.23
CA LYS A 34 -14.19 3.09 4.31
C LYS A 34 -13.73 2.09 3.26
N LEU A 35 -12.55 2.32 2.66
CA LEU A 35 -11.98 1.44 1.63
C LEU A 35 -11.72 0.02 2.17
N LEU A 36 -11.15 -0.11 3.38
CA LEU A 36 -10.84 -1.42 3.99
C LEU A 36 -12.09 -2.18 4.45
N LEU A 37 -13.20 -1.50 4.75
CA LEU A 37 -14.48 -2.13 5.09
C LEU A 37 -15.32 -2.49 3.87
N ASP A 38 -15.05 -1.91 2.71
CA ASP A 38 -15.78 -2.20 1.48
C ASP A 38 -15.37 -3.55 0.91
N LYS A 39 -16.22 -4.55 1.11
CA LYS A 39 -15.99 -5.93 0.63
C LYS A 39 -16.01 -6.08 -0.89
N SER A 40 -16.49 -5.09 -1.63
CA SER A 40 -16.42 -5.09 -3.09
C SER A 40 -15.01 -4.77 -3.59
N MET A 41 -14.19 -4.11 -2.76
CA MET A 41 -12.80 -3.75 -3.06
C MET A 41 -11.87 -4.89 -2.63
N GLN A 42 -11.77 -5.91 -3.48
CA GLN A 42 -11.00 -7.12 -3.18
C GLN A 42 -9.47 -6.92 -3.29
N GLN A 43 -9.01 -5.99 -4.11
CA GLN A 43 -7.59 -5.72 -4.32
C GLN A 43 -7.30 -4.26 -3.99
N ILE A 44 -6.53 -4.02 -2.93
CA ILE A 44 -6.22 -2.67 -2.44
C ILE A 44 -4.72 -2.47 -2.40
N GLY A 45 -4.24 -1.40 -3.05
CA GLY A 45 -2.91 -0.83 -2.88
C GLY A 45 -2.98 0.37 -1.92
N LEU A 46 -2.41 0.25 -0.73
CA LEU A 46 -2.38 1.33 0.27
C LEU A 46 -0.96 1.88 0.38
N VAL A 47 -0.70 2.97 -0.33
CA VAL A 47 0.62 3.61 -0.41
C VAL A 47 0.59 4.94 0.33
N LEU A 48 0.94 4.88 1.61
CA LEU A 48 0.93 6.03 2.52
C LEU A 48 2.33 6.27 3.09
N PRO A 49 2.61 7.48 3.57
CA PRO A 49 3.90 7.81 4.17
C PRO A 49 4.21 6.93 5.38
N ARG A 50 5.50 6.83 5.71
CA ARG A 50 5.94 6.20 6.94
C ARG A 50 5.29 6.85 8.15
N ASP A 51 4.98 6.05 9.18
CA ASP A 51 4.35 6.46 10.44
C ASP A 51 2.96 7.14 10.27
N HIS A 52 2.29 6.92 9.12
CA HIS A 52 0.93 7.40 8.85
C HIS A 52 -0.13 6.31 9.04
N ALA A 53 0.13 5.38 9.95
CA ALA A 53 -0.80 4.37 10.48
C ALA A 53 -1.30 3.31 9.47
N LYS A 54 -0.59 3.03 8.37
CA LYS A 54 -0.96 1.98 7.40
C LYS A 54 -1.26 0.64 8.07
N SER A 55 -0.26 0.11 8.78
CA SER A 55 -0.35 -1.20 9.46
C SER A 55 -1.40 -1.18 10.58
N THR A 56 -1.52 -0.07 11.32
CA THR A 56 -2.54 0.09 12.37
C THR A 56 -3.96 0.03 11.80
N LEU A 57 -4.23 0.75 10.71
CA LEU A 57 -5.53 0.72 10.05
C LEU A 57 -5.84 -0.67 9.49
N ALA A 58 -4.87 -1.32 8.86
CA ALA A 58 -5.02 -2.68 8.35
C ALA A 58 -5.24 -3.70 9.47
N SER A 59 -4.45 -3.66 10.56
CA SER A 59 -4.63 -4.55 11.72
C SER A 59 -5.99 -4.35 12.39
N THR A 60 -6.44 -3.09 12.50
CA THR A 60 -7.78 -2.76 13.02
C THR A 60 -8.87 -3.32 12.12
N ALA A 61 -8.72 -3.24 10.80
CA ALA A 61 -9.68 -3.82 9.86
C ALA A 61 -9.69 -5.36 9.93
N ILE A 62 -8.53 -6.00 10.15
CA ILE A 62 -8.48 -7.46 10.37
C ILE A 62 -9.15 -7.86 11.69
N LEU A 63 -8.88 -7.14 12.78
CA LEU A 63 -9.56 -7.35 14.06
C LEU A 63 -11.09 -7.19 13.89
N HIS A 64 -11.53 -6.13 13.21
CA HIS A 64 -12.93 -5.90 12.88
C HIS A 64 -13.54 -7.10 12.11
N ARG A 65 -12.87 -7.59 11.05
CA ARG A 65 -13.33 -8.75 10.29
C ARG A 65 -13.48 -10.00 11.16
N PHE A 66 -12.54 -10.25 12.06
CA PHE A 66 -12.60 -11.40 12.97
C PHE A 66 -13.72 -11.31 14.00
N LEU A 67 -13.94 -10.12 14.57
CA LEU A 67 -14.98 -9.93 15.59
C LEU A 67 -16.40 -9.97 15.01
N PHE A 68 -16.55 -9.60 13.74
CA PHE A 68 -17.86 -9.64 13.05
C PHE A 68 -18.02 -10.84 12.11
N ALA A 69 -17.05 -11.76 12.09
CA ALA A 69 -17.17 -13.02 11.38
C ALA A 69 -18.16 -13.96 12.09
N THR A 70 -18.82 -14.79 11.30
CA THR A 70 -19.75 -15.81 11.82
C THR A 70 -19.16 -17.20 11.61
N GLU A 71 -19.59 -18.20 12.37
CA GLU A 71 -19.07 -19.57 12.30
C GLU A 71 -19.26 -20.22 10.93
N ASP A 72 -20.30 -19.82 10.18
CA ASP A 72 -20.56 -20.27 8.81
C ASP A 72 -19.67 -19.58 7.76
N LYS A 73 -19.03 -18.46 8.11
CA LYS A 73 -18.16 -17.65 7.26
C LYS A 73 -16.90 -17.19 8.00
N PRO A 74 -16.07 -18.13 8.45
CA PRO A 74 -14.84 -17.80 9.14
C PRO A 74 -13.81 -17.20 8.17
N GLU A 75 -12.98 -16.31 8.69
CA GLU A 75 -11.87 -15.69 7.96
C GLU A 75 -10.57 -16.48 8.17
N PHE A 76 -9.84 -16.75 7.10
CA PHE A 76 -8.49 -17.29 7.15
C PHE A 76 -7.53 -16.30 6.49
N ILE A 77 -6.73 -15.59 7.29
CA ILE A 77 -5.92 -14.46 6.84
C ILE A 77 -4.44 -14.77 7.03
N ALA A 78 -3.64 -14.44 6.01
CA ALA A 78 -2.19 -14.36 6.12
C ALA A 78 -1.73 -12.91 6.20
N TRP A 79 -0.90 -12.57 7.18
CA TRP A 79 -0.16 -11.32 7.24
C TRP A 79 1.29 -11.59 6.84
N ILE A 80 1.78 -10.84 5.87
CA ILE A 80 3.08 -11.08 5.25
C ILE A 80 3.88 -9.80 5.27
N GLY A 81 5.02 -9.79 5.97
CA GLY A 81 6.01 -8.71 5.94
C GLY A 81 7.20 -9.06 5.05
N GLU A 82 8.18 -8.18 4.91
CA GLU A 82 9.46 -8.51 4.29
C GLU A 82 10.10 -9.70 5.01
N ALA A 83 10.22 -9.60 6.33
CA ALA A 83 10.61 -10.71 7.21
C ALA A 83 9.41 -11.20 8.02
N GLN A 84 9.46 -12.46 8.47
CA GLN A 84 8.38 -13.05 9.26
C GLN A 84 8.20 -12.36 10.62
N ASP A 85 9.27 -11.85 11.22
CA ASP A 85 9.21 -11.19 12.53
C ASP A 85 8.35 -9.93 12.50
N GLN A 86 8.41 -9.14 11.42
CA GLN A 86 7.51 -7.98 11.23
C GLN A 86 6.04 -8.39 11.16
N ALA A 87 5.75 -9.49 10.47
CA ALA A 87 4.39 -10.04 10.39
C ALA A 87 3.91 -10.58 11.74
N ILE A 88 4.82 -11.12 12.56
CA ILE A 88 4.54 -11.59 13.94
C ILE A 88 4.10 -10.44 14.82
N ASP A 89 4.72 -9.25 14.72
CA ASP A 89 4.35 -8.09 15.53
C ASP A 89 2.89 -7.64 15.25
N ASN A 90 2.48 -7.61 13.99
CA ASN A 90 1.10 -7.30 13.63
C ASN A 90 0.11 -8.39 14.07
N LEU A 91 0.50 -9.66 13.96
CA LEU A 91 -0.30 -10.77 14.47
C LEU A 91 -0.44 -10.69 15.99
N ALA A 92 0.65 -10.37 16.72
CA ALA A 92 0.64 -10.20 18.17
C ALA A 92 -0.26 -9.03 18.60
N TRP A 93 -0.31 -7.94 17.81
CA TRP A 93 -1.23 -6.83 18.07
C TRP A 93 -2.69 -7.32 18.05
N VAL A 94 -3.08 -8.10 17.05
CA VAL A 94 -4.45 -8.67 16.95
C VAL A 94 -4.70 -9.65 18.10
N MET A 95 -3.74 -10.54 18.41
CA MET A 95 -3.84 -11.49 19.53
C MET A 95 -4.06 -10.79 20.87
N ASN A 96 -3.29 -9.74 21.14
CA ASN A 96 -3.39 -8.97 22.39
C ASN A 96 -4.78 -8.31 22.55
N HIS A 97 -5.37 -7.83 21.44
CA HIS A 97 -6.72 -7.27 21.46
C HIS A 97 -7.78 -8.34 21.75
N ILE A 98 -7.60 -9.54 21.23
CA ILE A 98 -8.52 -10.66 21.48
C ILE A 98 -8.36 -11.18 22.93
N GLU A 99 -7.14 -11.29 23.41
CA GLU A 99 -6.85 -11.91 24.72
C GLU A 99 -7.03 -10.95 25.90
N LEU A 100 -6.68 -9.66 25.74
CA LEU A 100 -6.54 -8.74 26.86
C LEU A 100 -7.53 -7.56 26.83
N ASN A 101 -8.24 -7.34 25.73
CA ASN A 101 -9.07 -6.15 25.59
C ASN A 101 -10.44 -6.32 26.29
N PRO A 102 -10.72 -5.55 27.36
CA PRO A 102 -11.97 -5.68 28.09
C PRO A 102 -13.21 -5.39 27.22
N ALA A 103 -13.11 -4.49 26.24
CA ALA A 103 -14.22 -4.20 25.35
C ALA A 103 -14.51 -5.38 24.41
N VAL A 104 -13.46 -6.08 23.93
CA VAL A 104 -13.64 -7.30 23.12
C VAL A 104 -14.33 -8.38 23.96
N HIS A 105 -13.87 -8.65 25.17
CA HIS A 105 -14.51 -9.62 26.07
C HIS A 105 -15.96 -9.26 26.39
N TYR A 106 -16.22 -7.98 26.65
CA TYR A 106 -17.57 -7.52 26.98
C TYR A 106 -18.59 -7.72 25.82
N TYR A 107 -18.18 -7.44 24.57
CA TYR A 107 -19.10 -7.49 23.44
C TYR A 107 -19.11 -8.83 22.71
N PHE A 108 -18.01 -9.58 22.72
CA PHE A 108 -17.82 -10.79 21.91
C PHE A 108 -17.49 -12.04 22.73
N GLY A 109 -17.23 -11.89 24.03
CA GLY A 109 -16.85 -13.00 24.91
C GLY A 109 -15.39 -13.44 24.71
N ASP A 110 -15.07 -14.66 25.17
CA ASP A 110 -13.77 -15.27 24.96
C ASP A 110 -13.72 -15.94 23.59
N LEU A 111 -12.82 -15.42 22.76
CA LEU A 111 -12.65 -15.88 21.38
C LEU A 111 -11.38 -16.70 21.18
N GLN A 112 -10.55 -16.92 22.20
CA GLN A 112 -9.31 -17.67 22.06
C GLN A 112 -9.60 -19.15 21.68
N GLY A 113 -9.05 -19.58 20.56
CA GLY A 113 -9.19 -20.97 20.09
C GLY A 113 -8.01 -21.86 20.52
N ASN A 114 -8.02 -23.10 20.03
CA ASN A 114 -7.07 -24.14 20.46
C ASN A 114 -5.62 -23.90 20.00
N LYS A 115 -5.40 -23.12 18.95
CA LYS A 115 -4.07 -22.80 18.44
C LYS A 115 -3.72 -21.35 18.80
N TRP A 116 -2.68 -21.17 19.60
CA TRP A 116 -2.24 -19.87 20.07
C TRP A 116 -0.72 -19.84 20.14
N THR A 117 -0.09 -19.43 19.03
CA THR A 117 1.36 -19.41 18.87
C THR A 117 1.82 -18.05 18.33
N LYS A 118 3.11 -17.74 18.43
CA LYS A 118 3.68 -16.48 17.94
C LYS A 118 3.38 -16.18 16.46
N SER A 119 3.25 -17.21 15.63
CA SER A 119 3.09 -17.05 14.18
C SER A 119 1.75 -17.52 13.64
N GLU A 120 0.85 -18.01 14.51
CA GLU A 120 -0.46 -18.51 14.11
C GLU A 120 -1.40 -18.61 15.29
N PHE A 121 -2.64 -18.18 15.10
CA PHE A 121 -3.73 -18.43 16.05
C PHE A 121 -5.04 -18.82 15.35
N THR A 122 -5.93 -19.43 16.13
CA THR A 122 -7.32 -19.71 15.75
C THR A 122 -8.28 -19.09 16.77
N LEU A 123 -9.48 -18.76 16.33
CA LEU A 123 -10.56 -18.26 17.18
C LEU A 123 -11.68 -19.30 17.32
N THR A 124 -12.48 -19.18 18.37
CA THR A 124 -13.65 -20.07 18.63
C THR A 124 -14.71 -19.98 17.54
N ASN A 125 -14.82 -18.83 16.83
CA ASN A 125 -15.70 -18.67 15.67
C ASN A 125 -15.10 -19.20 14.36
N GLY A 126 -14.01 -19.99 14.42
CA GLY A 126 -13.36 -20.62 13.27
C GLY A 126 -12.37 -19.74 12.51
N CYS A 127 -12.26 -18.47 12.84
CA CYS A 127 -11.29 -17.57 12.21
C CYS A 127 -9.85 -17.99 12.54
N ARG A 128 -8.92 -17.66 11.64
CA ARG A 128 -7.52 -18.03 11.74
C ARG A 128 -6.63 -16.96 11.13
N MET A 129 -5.48 -16.70 11.75
CA MET A 129 -4.46 -15.82 11.20
C MET A 129 -3.09 -16.49 11.27
N ILE A 130 -2.26 -16.26 10.23
CA ILE A 130 -0.86 -16.69 10.18
C ILE A 130 0.06 -15.53 9.80
N ALA A 131 1.26 -15.51 10.37
CA ALA A 131 2.34 -14.58 10.02
C ALA A 131 3.38 -15.29 9.15
N LYS A 132 3.79 -14.65 8.06
CA LYS A 132 4.78 -15.13 7.11
C LYS A 132 5.73 -14.02 6.67
N GLY A 133 6.92 -14.39 6.22
CA GLY A 133 7.81 -13.51 5.46
C GLY A 133 7.56 -13.62 3.96
N ALA A 134 7.93 -12.59 3.23
CA ALA A 134 7.89 -12.59 1.78
C ALA A 134 8.70 -13.78 1.21
N ASN A 135 8.26 -14.32 0.08
CA ASN A 135 8.84 -15.50 -0.57
C ASN A 135 8.75 -16.82 0.23
N GLN A 136 8.17 -16.84 1.43
CA GLN A 136 7.90 -18.11 2.12
C GLN A 136 6.77 -18.88 1.42
N ARG A 137 6.83 -20.23 1.53
CA ARG A 137 5.79 -21.10 0.95
C ARG A 137 4.43 -20.82 1.61
N LEU A 138 3.46 -20.37 0.80
CA LEU A 138 2.06 -20.18 1.19
C LEU A 138 1.26 -21.48 1.05
N ARG A 139 1.70 -22.37 0.16
CA ARG A 139 1.09 -23.71 -0.10
C ARG A 139 1.99 -24.80 0.49
N GLY A 140 1.43 -25.84 1.10
CA GLY A 140 2.28 -27.01 1.30
C GLY A 140 2.21 -27.81 2.58
N LYS A 141 1.11 -27.76 3.34
CA LYS A 141 0.79 -28.89 4.24
C LYS A 141 -0.60 -29.40 3.89
N LYS A 142 -0.72 -30.72 3.69
CA LYS A 142 -1.97 -31.43 3.36
C LYS A 142 -3.13 -31.23 4.36
N GLN A 143 -2.95 -30.43 5.41
CA GLN A 143 -3.98 -30.06 6.39
C GLN A 143 -4.76 -28.79 6.02
N LEU A 144 -4.39 -28.08 4.96
CA LEU A 144 -5.03 -26.84 4.52
C LEU A 144 -5.66 -27.05 3.14
N SER A 145 -6.81 -27.72 3.12
CA SER A 145 -7.72 -27.75 1.95
C SER A 145 -8.44 -26.40 1.76
N THR A 146 -8.30 -25.48 2.73
CA THR A 146 -8.99 -24.19 2.73
C THR A 146 -8.05 -23.11 2.17
N ARG A 147 -8.49 -22.40 1.13
CA ARG A 147 -7.82 -21.21 0.61
C ARG A 147 -7.91 -20.06 1.62
N PHE A 148 -7.00 -19.09 1.51
CA PHE A 148 -7.08 -17.88 2.30
C PHE A 148 -8.29 -17.05 1.89
N THR A 149 -9.00 -16.49 2.86
CA THR A 149 -10.03 -15.47 2.62
C THR A 149 -9.42 -14.08 2.52
N GLY A 150 -8.18 -13.90 2.95
CA GLY A 150 -7.48 -12.63 2.79
C GLY A 150 -5.98 -12.73 3.00
N MET A 151 -5.27 -11.83 2.36
CA MET A 151 -3.85 -11.62 2.60
C MET A 151 -3.53 -10.13 2.70
N VAL A 152 -2.70 -9.79 3.67
CA VAL A 152 -2.11 -8.46 3.84
C VAL A 152 -0.62 -8.58 3.59
N LEU A 153 -0.12 -7.90 2.57
CA LEU A 153 1.30 -7.70 2.31
C LEU A 153 1.67 -6.33 2.88
N ASP A 154 2.41 -6.31 3.99
CA ASP A 154 2.71 -5.09 4.73
C ASP A 154 4.21 -4.83 4.75
N ASP A 155 4.63 -3.70 4.17
CA ASP A 155 6.03 -3.32 3.98
C ASP A 155 6.88 -4.50 3.44
N PHE A 156 6.34 -5.24 2.46
CA PHE A 156 6.97 -6.44 1.89
C PHE A 156 8.06 -6.12 0.86
N GLU A 157 8.11 -4.89 0.35
CA GLU A 157 9.18 -4.36 -0.48
C GLU A 157 10.12 -3.51 0.37
N SER A 158 11.42 -3.72 0.19
CA SER A 158 12.49 -2.96 0.83
C SER A 158 13.57 -2.60 -0.19
N GLU A 159 14.49 -1.72 0.16
CA GLU A 159 15.65 -1.44 -0.69
C GLU A 159 16.50 -2.69 -0.94
N LEU A 160 16.57 -3.59 0.04
CA LEU A 160 17.36 -4.80 -0.08
C LEU A 160 16.78 -5.75 -1.12
N ASN A 161 15.46 -6.01 -1.05
CA ASN A 161 14.80 -6.96 -1.94
C ASN A 161 14.35 -6.35 -3.27
N THR A 162 14.48 -5.02 -3.46
CA THR A 162 14.22 -4.33 -4.74
C THR A 162 15.49 -3.81 -5.44
N LYS A 163 16.68 -4.16 -4.93
CA LYS A 163 17.95 -3.61 -5.38
C LYS A 163 18.25 -3.90 -6.86
N THR A 164 17.97 -5.12 -7.32
CA THR A 164 18.27 -5.54 -8.70
C THR A 164 16.98 -5.72 -9.52
N PRO A 165 17.03 -5.58 -10.87
CA PRO A 165 15.88 -5.89 -11.73
C PRO A 165 15.32 -7.29 -11.47
N ASP A 166 16.19 -8.30 -11.33
CA ASP A 166 15.81 -9.69 -11.08
C ASP A 166 15.06 -9.84 -9.75
N SER A 167 15.52 -9.19 -8.67
CA SER A 167 14.85 -9.26 -7.37
C SER A 167 13.47 -8.60 -7.42
N ARG A 168 13.32 -7.47 -8.12
CA ARG A 168 12.01 -6.83 -8.33
C ARG A 168 11.08 -7.72 -9.14
N GLN A 169 11.58 -8.33 -10.22
CA GLN A 169 10.77 -9.26 -11.01
C GLN A 169 10.38 -10.51 -10.20
N GLN A 170 11.24 -11.01 -9.32
CA GLN A 170 10.90 -12.11 -8.40
C GLN A 170 9.75 -11.76 -7.47
N ILE A 171 9.73 -10.53 -6.91
CA ILE A 171 8.61 -10.06 -6.08
C ILE A 171 7.32 -10.00 -6.90
N LYS A 172 7.35 -9.40 -8.10
CA LYS A 172 6.18 -9.32 -9.00
C LYS A 172 5.65 -10.72 -9.32
N ASN A 173 6.54 -11.64 -9.67
CA ASN A 173 6.18 -13.03 -9.96
C ASN A 173 5.62 -13.75 -8.73
N TRP A 174 6.20 -13.52 -7.55
CA TRP A 174 5.71 -14.13 -6.32
C TRP A 174 4.30 -13.63 -5.96
N VAL A 175 4.04 -12.34 -6.05
CA VAL A 175 2.69 -11.80 -5.80
C VAL A 175 1.68 -12.39 -6.79
N THR A 176 2.00 -12.41 -8.09
CA THR A 176 1.06 -12.83 -9.14
C THR A 176 0.89 -14.34 -9.24
N ALA A 177 1.95 -15.13 -9.02
CA ALA A 177 1.92 -16.57 -9.22
C ALA A 177 1.76 -17.39 -7.92
N ALA A 178 2.06 -16.82 -6.75
CA ALA A 178 1.96 -17.54 -5.48
C ALA A 178 0.91 -16.93 -4.53
N VAL A 179 0.91 -15.60 -4.32
CA VAL A 179 0.00 -14.92 -3.39
C VAL A 179 -1.41 -14.88 -3.97
N PHE A 180 -1.58 -14.26 -5.12
CA PHE A 180 -2.90 -14.05 -5.73
C PHE A 180 -3.69 -15.37 -5.90
N PRO A 181 -3.14 -16.45 -6.47
CA PRO A 181 -3.88 -17.69 -6.63
C PRO A 181 -4.14 -18.48 -5.34
N ALA A 182 -3.55 -18.08 -4.20
CA ALA A 182 -3.79 -18.71 -2.91
C ALA A 182 -5.04 -18.17 -2.21
N ILE A 183 -5.62 -17.07 -2.71
CA ILE A 183 -6.81 -16.41 -2.18
C ILE A 183 -8.06 -16.95 -2.87
N ASP A 184 -9.15 -17.08 -2.12
CA ASP A 184 -10.48 -17.47 -2.62
C ASP A 184 -11.32 -16.22 -2.93
N PHE A 185 -11.06 -15.61 -4.09
CA PHE A 185 -11.79 -14.40 -4.51
C PHE A 185 -13.28 -14.67 -4.76
N ASP A 186 -13.67 -15.88 -5.09
CA ASP A 186 -15.07 -16.28 -5.29
C ASP A 186 -15.89 -16.19 -3.98
N LYS A 187 -15.19 -16.31 -2.84
CA LYS A 187 -15.77 -16.13 -1.51
C LYS A 187 -15.52 -14.74 -0.90
N ASN A 188 -15.44 -13.71 -1.73
CA ASN A 188 -15.11 -12.34 -1.32
C ASN A 188 -13.74 -12.23 -0.63
N GLY A 189 -12.78 -13.04 -1.08
CA GLY A 189 -11.39 -12.95 -0.64
C GLY A 189 -10.75 -11.62 -1.03
N PHE A 190 -9.71 -11.21 -0.30
CA PHE A 190 -9.06 -9.93 -0.53
C PHE A 190 -7.53 -10.02 -0.51
N LEU A 191 -6.90 -9.09 -1.22
CA LEU A 191 -5.46 -8.84 -1.20
C LEU A 191 -5.20 -7.36 -0.94
N TRP A 192 -4.57 -7.05 0.19
CA TRP A 192 -4.15 -5.70 0.52
C TRP A 192 -2.63 -5.61 0.47
N CYS A 193 -2.11 -4.65 -0.28
CA CYS A 193 -0.68 -4.39 -0.42
C CYS A 193 -0.37 -3.00 0.15
N ASN A 194 0.22 -2.97 1.34
CA ASN A 194 0.53 -1.75 2.07
C ASN A 194 2.04 -1.48 2.00
N GLY A 195 2.43 -0.21 1.91
CA GLY A 195 3.84 0.15 1.99
C GLY A 195 4.13 1.59 1.56
N THR A 196 5.41 1.88 1.39
CA THR A 196 5.95 3.08 0.76
C THR A 196 6.58 2.72 -0.58
N ILE A 197 6.81 3.70 -1.45
CA ILE A 197 7.48 3.46 -2.74
C ILE A 197 8.99 3.49 -2.50
N VAL A 198 9.61 2.31 -2.52
CA VAL A 198 11.06 2.15 -2.31
C VAL A 198 11.88 2.22 -3.60
N HIS A 199 11.27 1.92 -4.75
CA HIS A 199 11.93 1.93 -6.05
C HIS A 199 10.93 2.26 -7.17
N TRP A 200 11.38 2.96 -8.22
CA TRP A 200 10.52 3.36 -9.36
C TRP A 200 9.93 2.15 -10.11
N ASP A 201 10.63 1.00 -10.14
CA ASP A 201 10.19 -0.26 -10.73
C ASP A 201 9.74 -1.28 -9.65
N SER A 202 9.29 -0.83 -8.47
CA SER A 202 8.71 -1.69 -7.44
C SER A 202 7.28 -2.11 -7.80
N PHE A 203 6.79 -3.18 -7.16
CA PHE A 203 5.42 -3.65 -7.36
C PHE A 203 4.40 -2.57 -6.96
N LEU A 204 4.60 -1.94 -5.79
CA LEU A 204 3.69 -0.88 -5.31
C LEU A 204 3.70 0.34 -6.23
N ASN A 205 4.86 0.76 -6.75
CA ASN A 205 4.89 1.87 -7.71
C ASN A 205 4.18 1.49 -9.02
N GLY A 206 4.33 0.25 -9.46
CA GLY A 206 3.59 -0.27 -10.61
C GLY A 206 2.07 -0.19 -10.43
N LEU A 207 1.55 -0.51 -9.22
CA LEU A 207 0.13 -0.35 -8.91
C LEU A 207 -0.32 1.11 -8.98
N VAL A 208 0.45 2.04 -8.41
CA VAL A 208 0.14 3.47 -8.41
C VAL A 208 0.15 4.04 -9.82
N THR A 209 1.16 3.69 -10.61
CA THR A 209 1.30 4.18 -12.00
C THR A 209 0.16 3.63 -12.86
N GLY A 210 -0.07 2.32 -12.86
CA GLY A 210 -1.15 1.70 -13.64
C GLY A 210 -2.53 2.25 -13.27
N TRP A 211 -2.79 2.50 -11.98
CA TRP A 211 -4.03 3.11 -11.53
C TRP A 211 -4.20 4.56 -12.03
N ARG A 212 -3.11 5.36 -11.99
CA ARG A 212 -3.14 6.73 -12.51
C ARG A 212 -3.38 6.78 -14.01
N ASP A 213 -2.72 5.89 -14.75
CA ASP A 213 -2.84 5.81 -16.21
C ASP A 213 -4.24 5.36 -16.63
N ALA A 214 -4.80 4.34 -15.98
CA ALA A 214 -6.17 3.89 -16.18
C ALA A 214 -7.19 5.02 -15.93
N ARG A 215 -6.99 5.81 -14.86
CA ARG A 215 -7.87 6.98 -14.60
C ARG A 215 -7.76 8.06 -15.67
N LYS A 216 -6.58 8.30 -16.23
CA LYS A 216 -6.38 9.28 -17.32
C LYS A 216 -7.02 8.79 -18.62
N SER A 217 -6.91 7.51 -18.94
CA SER A 217 -7.47 6.90 -20.15
C SER A 217 -8.96 6.55 -20.04
N GLY A 218 -9.52 6.54 -18.82
CA GLY A 218 -10.90 6.09 -18.56
C GLY A 218 -11.06 4.56 -18.61
N GLU A 219 -9.97 3.82 -18.53
CA GLU A 219 -9.97 2.36 -18.53
C GLU A 219 -10.25 1.77 -17.15
N ALA A 220 -10.78 0.55 -17.11
CA ALA A 220 -10.99 -0.17 -15.86
C ALA A 220 -9.64 -0.66 -15.31
N TYR A 221 -9.49 -0.56 -13.99
CA TYR A 221 -8.33 -1.09 -13.27
C TYR A 221 -8.79 -2.00 -12.15
N SER A 222 -8.18 -3.17 -12.02
CA SER A 222 -8.62 -4.19 -11.05
C SER A 222 -8.25 -3.88 -9.61
N TRP A 223 -7.35 -2.92 -9.38
CA TRP A 223 -6.92 -2.49 -8.06
C TRP A 223 -7.54 -1.17 -7.66
N SER A 224 -8.00 -1.10 -6.42
CA SER A 224 -8.30 0.17 -5.76
C SER A 224 -7.03 0.69 -5.11
N VAL A 225 -6.50 1.80 -5.58
CA VAL A 225 -5.25 2.37 -5.04
C VAL A 225 -5.53 3.63 -4.26
N TYR A 226 -5.08 3.66 -3.02
CA TYR A 226 -5.07 4.86 -2.20
C TYR A 226 -3.63 5.29 -1.94
N THR A 227 -3.27 6.48 -2.38
CA THR A 227 -1.92 7.01 -2.24
C THR A 227 -1.93 8.49 -1.89
N GLN A 228 -1.11 8.87 -0.93
CA GLN A 228 -0.88 10.27 -0.55
C GLN A 228 0.59 10.48 -0.17
N LYS A 229 1.04 11.74 -0.23
CA LYS A 229 2.31 12.20 0.32
C LYS A 229 2.07 12.73 1.73
N ALA A 230 3.09 12.83 2.57
CA ALA A 230 2.96 13.44 3.90
C ALA A 230 2.65 14.94 3.82
N ILE A 231 3.06 15.58 2.72
CA ILE A 231 2.80 16.98 2.42
C ILE A 231 2.12 17.02 1.05
N GLU A 232 0.88 17.53 1.02
CA GLU A 232 0.09 17.78 -0.19
C GLU A 232 -0.21 19.27 -0.26
N ASP A 233 0.05 19.90 -1.39
CA ASP A 233 -0.17 21.34 -1.63
C ASP A 233 0.39 22.24 -0.51
N GLY A 234 1.60 21.90 -0.03
CA GLY A 234 2.29 22.63 1.03
C GLY A 234 1.75 22.40 2.45
N SER A 235 0.76 21.52 2.63
CA SER A 235 0.14 21.23 3.92
C SER A 235 0.33 19.76 4.33
N PRO A 236 0.61 19.47 5.61
CA PRO A 236 0.69 18.10 6.09
C PRO A 236 -0.68 17.44 6.11
N ILE A 237 -0.76 16.17 5.67
CA ILE A 237 -2.03 15.41 5.66
C ILE A 237 -2.49 14.98 7.06
N TRP A 238 -1.59 15.03 8.05
CA TRP A 238 -1.89 14.71 9.46
C TRP A 238 -1.28 15.75 10.42
N PRO A 239 -1.77 17.00 10.42
CA PRO A 239 -1.11 18.10 11.15
C PRO A 239 -1.05 17.90 12.67
N SER A 240 -2.01 17.18 13.27
CA SER A 240 -2.03 16.93 14.72
C SER A 240 -0.92 16.00 15.21
N ARG A 241 -0.37 15.13 14.35
CA ARG A 241 0.72 14.21 14.68
C ARG A 241 2.02 14.56 13.95
N TRP A 242 1.89 15.02 12.72
CA TRP A 242 2.97 15.39 11.82
C TRP A 242 2.79 16.83 11.32
N PRO A 243 2.95 17.86 12.21
CA PRO A 243 2.94 19.24 11.75
C PRO A 243 4.08 19.49 10.75
N LEU A 244 3.93 20.51 9.91
CA LEU A 244 4.89 20.80 8.84
C LEU A 244 6.32 20.97 9.40
N SER A 245 6.48 21.66 10.52
CA SER A 245 7.79 21.84 11.18
C SER A 245 8.49 20.51 11.49
N LYS A 246 7.74 19.50 11.97
CA LYS A 246 8.28 18.18 12.28
C LYS A 246 8.66 17.41 11.01
N LEU A 247 7.93 17.58 9.91
CA LEU A 247 8.28 16.99 8.61
C LEU A 247 9.52 17.66 8.02
N GLU A 248 9.65 18.99 8.16
CA GLU A 248 10.84 19.75 7.77
C GLU A 248 12.07 19.36 8.58
N GLU A 249 11.94 19.22 9.91
CA GLU A 249 13.01 18.69 10.77
C GLU A 249 13.43 17.28 10.32
N ARG A 250 12.47 16.42 9.98
CA ARG A 250 12.75 15.08 9.47
C ARG A 250 13.45 15.12 8.13
N LYS A 251 13.03 16.02 7.22
CA LYS A 251 13.70 16.23 5.93
C LYS A 251 15.14 16.70 6.14
N GLN A 252 15.35 17.67 7.03
CA GLN A 252 16.68 18.18 7.34
C GLN A 252 17.60 17.11 7.92
N PHE A 253 17.09 16.25 8.80
CA PHE A 253 17.84 15.10 9.32
C PHE A 253 18.38 14.20 8.21
N TYR A 254 17.57 13.90 7.18
CA TYR A 254 18.03 13.06 6.05
C TYR A 254 19.04 13.80 5.16
N ILE A 255 18.91 15.12 5.00
CA ILE A 255 19.87 15.95 4.28
C ILE A 255 21.22 15.94 5.01
N ASP A 256 21.23 16.22 6.31
CA ASP A 256 22.42 16.25 7.15
C ASP A 256 23.11 14.88 7.22
N SER A 257 22.33 13.81 7.11
CA SER A 257 22.84 12.42 7.06
C SER A 257 23.33 11.99 5.67
N GLY A 258 23.29 12.86 4.67
CA GLY A 258 23.72 12.55 3.28
C GLY A 258 22.79 11.59 2.53
N THR A 259 21.54 11.46 2.98
CA THR A 259 20.57 10.53 2.39
C THR A 259 19.22 11.19 2.08
N PRO A 260 19.18 12.35 1.39
CA PRO A 260 17.94 13.11 1.18
C PRO A 260 16.85 12.30 0.43
N ALA A 261 17.24 11.42 -0.49
CA ALA A 261 16.32 10.55 -1.21
C ALA A 261 15.41 9.71 -0.27
N LYS A 262 15.91 9.36 0.93
CA LYS A 262 15.13 8.62 1.92
C LYS A 262 13.89 9.37 2.41
N PHE A 263 13.97 10.68 2.59
CA PHE A 263 12.80 11.47 2.96
C PHE A 263 11.72 11.37 1.87
N TYR A 264 12.11 11.46 0.61
CA TYR A 264 11.16 11.39 -0.50
C TYR A 264 10.56 10.01 -0.67
N GLN A 265 11.33 8.93 -0.46
CA GLN A 265 10.81 7.56 -0.44
C GLN A 265 9.82 7.35 0.69
N GLU A 266 10.21 7.66 1.92
CA GLU A 266 9.47 7.31 3.14
C GLU A 266 8.27 8.23 3.40
N TYR A 267 8.39 9.54 3.08
CA TYR A 267 7.36 10.52 3.41
C TYR A 267 6.62 11.08 2.19
N MET A 268 7.25 11.07 1.02
CA MET A 268 6.63 11.64 -0.18
C MET A 268 6.18 10.59 -1.18
N ASN A 269 6.38 9.30 -0.91
CA ASN A 269 6.08 8.20 -1.83
C ASN A 269 6.68 8.44 -3.23
N GLN A 270 7.93 8.91 -3.26
CA GLN A 270 8.69 9.18 -4.46
C GLN A 270 9.97 8.35 -4.43
N ALA A 271 10.22 7.55 -5.47
CA ALA A 271 11.35 6.64 -5.55
C ALA A 271 12.71 7.34 -5.65
N LYS A 272 12.74 8.61 -6.03
CA LYS A 272 13.95 9.45 -6.14
C LYS A 272 13.68 10.81 -5.53
N SER A 273 14.73 11.48 -5.00
CA SER A 273 14.63 12.88 -4.65
C SER A 273 14.57 13.76 -5.90
N PRO A 274 13.95 14.94 -5.86
CA PRO A 274 14.02 15.88 -6.98
C PRO A 274 15.47 16.25 -7.34
N GLU A 275 16.38 16.30 -6.36
CA GLU A 275 17.79 16.63 -6.56
C GLU A 275 18.58 15.52 -7.28
N ASP A 276 18.10 14.26 -7.22
CA ASP A 276 18.69 13.12 -7.93
C ASP A 276 18.15 12.95 -9.36
N GLN A 277 17.20 13.79 -9.76
CA GLN A 277 16.70 13.81 -11.12
C GLN A 277 17.62 14.67 -11.98
N ILE A 278 18.14 14.09 -13.08
CA ILE A 278 18.94 14.84 -14.07
C ILE A 278 18.10 15.92 -14.73
N PHE A 279 16.78 15.66 -14.88
CA PHE A 279 15.80 16.61 -15.39
C PHE A 279 14.60 16.65 -14.44
N ALA A 280 14.12 17.83 -14.10
CA ALA A 280 12.87 17.97 -13.35
C ALA A 280 11.67 17.45 -14.18
N GLU A 281 10.65 16.92 -13.52
CA GLU A 281 9.44 16.43 -14.22
C GLU A 281 8.77 17.55 -15.03
N GLU A 282 8.86 18.79 -14.54
CA GLU A 282 8.40 20.00 -15.24
C GLU A 282 9.19 20.27 -16.52
N ASP A 283 10.51 20.08 -16.49
CA ASP A 283 11.38 20.23 -17.65
C ASP A 283 11.08 19.17 -18.70
N ILE A 284 10.88 17.91 -18.28
CA ILE A 284 10.49 16.82 -19.18
C ILE A 284 9.12 17.10 -19.81
N ASN A 285 8.13 17.48 -18.98
CA ASN A 285 6.79 17.79 -19.48
C ASN A 285 6.77 19.03 -20.37
N GLY A 286 7.62 20.04 -20.08
CA GLY A 286 7.80 21.20 -20.92
C GLY A 286 8.51 20.92 -22.25
N ALA A 287 9.38 19.90 -22.27
CA ALA A 287 10.10 19.46 -23.46
C ALA A 287 9.28 18.51 -24.38
N ILE A 288 8.16 17.97 -23.88
CA ILE A 288 7.28 17.10 -24.67
C ILE A 288 6.52 17.96 -25.68
N TYR A 289 6.97 17.92 -26.93
CA TYR A 289 6.24 18.51 -28.02
C TYR A 289 5.05 17.62 -28.41
N ARG A 290 3.84 18.17 -28.33
CA ARG A 290 2.59 17.47 -28.65
C ARG A 290 1.98 17.86 -30.00
N GLY A 291 2.70 18.65 -30.79
CA GLY A 291 2.29 19.08 -32.12
C GLY A 291 2.69 18.09 -33.22
N ASN A 292 2.34 18.44 -34.44
CA ASN A 292 2.65 17.61 -35.59
C ASN A 292 4.07 17.87 -36.10
N ILE A 293 4.89 16.81 -36.09
CA ILE A 293 6.18 16.79 -36.80
C ILE A 293 5.87 16.43 -38.25
N ARG A 294 6.43 17.18 -39.20
CA ARG A 294 6.23 16.99 -40.63
C ARG A 294 7.55 16.67 -41.30
N PHE A 295 7.49 15.87 -42.34
CA PHE A 295 8.62 15.58 -43.20
C PHE A 295 8.54 16.41 -44.47
N GLU A 296 9.62 17.04 -44.86
CA GLU A 296 9.75 17.80 -46.11
C GLU A 296 10.65 17.02 -47.09
N GLU A 297 10.06 16.51 -48.16
CA GLU A 297 10.75 15.65 -49.12
C GLU A 297 11.86 16.41 -49.88
N GLU A 298 11.68 17.71 -50.13
CA GLU A 298 12.63 18.52 -50.92
C GLU A 298 13.96 18.72 -50.16
N SER A 299 13.91 18.85 -48.84
CA SER A 299 15.10 19.06 -47.99
C SER A 299 15.55 17.81 -47.27
N ASP A 300 14.81 16.69 -47.43
CA ASP A 300 15.03 15.43 -46.68
C ASP A 300 15.12 15.65 -45.17
N SER A 301 14.25 16.49 -44.64
CA SER A 301 14.33 16.99 -43.27
C SER A 301 13.01 16.98 -42.55
N TRP A 302 13.06 16.71 -41.22
CA TRP A 302 11.89 16.84 -40.35
C TRP A 302 11.81 18.25 -39.79
N TYR A 303 10.59 18.78 -39.66
CA TYR A 303 10.36 20.09 -39.08
C TYR A 303 9.11 20.15 -38.20
N ILE A 304 9.11 21.09 -37.28
CA ILE A 304 8.00 21.47 -36.45
C ILE A 304 7.49 22.82 -36.93
N LYS A 305 6.18 22.92 -37.14
CA LYS A 305 5.53 24.20 -37.47
C LYS A 305 4.76 24.67 -36.26
N PHE A 306 5.15 25.79 -35.71
CA PHE A 306 4.51 26.42 -34.53
C PHE A 306 3.27 27.21 -34.92
N ASP A 307 2.39 27.49 -33.94
CA ASP A 307 1.11 28.19 -34.13
C ASP A 307 1.30 29.64 -34.61
N ASP A 308 2.43 30.27 -34.32
CA ASP A 308 2.82 31.60 -34.78
C ASP A 308 3.33 31.59 -36.25
N GLY A 309 3.39 30.41 -36.86
CA GLY A 309 3.77 30.20 -38.25
C GLY A 309 5.25 30.00 -38.52
N HIS A 310 6.13 30.13 -37.49
CA HIS A 310 7.54 29.83 -37.71
C HIS A 310 7.78 28.31 -37.76
N THR A 311 8.90 27.92 -38.34
CA THR A 311 9.26 26.52 -38.62
C THR A 311 10.66 26.27 -38.09
N GLU A 312 10.84 25.19 -37.35
CA GLU A 312 12.16 24.73 -36.89
C GLU A 312 12.45 23.33 -37.45
N TYR A 313 13.60 23.16 -38.05
CA TYR A 313 14.07 21.85 -38.51
C TYR A 313 14.61 21.06 -37.32
N VAL A 314 14.26 19.77 -37.25
CA VAL A 314 14.58 18.91 -36.11
C VAL A 314 15.20 17.59 -36.57
N ASN A 315 16.08 17.05 -35.76
CA ASN A 315 16.57 15.69 -35.93
C ASN A 315 15.76 14.74 -35.05
N ILE A 316 15.29 13.65 -35.64
CA ILE A 316 14.58 12.61 -34.86
C ILE A 316 15.56 11.53 -34.44
N TYR A 317 15.65 11.29 -33.16
CA TYR A 317 16.40 10.18 -32.57
C TYR A 317 15.43 9.22 -31.92
N ILE A 318 15.47 7.95 -32.32
CA ILE A 318 14.68 6.89 -31.73
C ILE A 318 15.60 6.13 -30.78
N GLY A 319 15.35 6.23 -29.48
CA GLY A 319 15.94 5.35 -28.49
C GLY A 319 15.22 4.00 -28.53
N VAL A 320 15.94 2.92 -28.71
CA VAL A 320 15.42 1.56 -28.55
C VAL A 320 16.02 1.01 -27.27
N ASP A 321 15.15 0.71 -26.28
CA ASP A 321 15.54 -0.01 -25.06
C ASP A 321 15.65 -1.51 -25.32
#